data_db02d5532845c335c7ab2b06622be6c7
#
_entry.id   db02d5532845c335c7ab2b06622be6c7
#
_cell.length_a   1.000
_cell.length_b   1.000
_cell.length_c   1.000
_cell.angle_alpha   90.00
_cell.angle_beta   90.00
_cell.angle_gamma   90.00
#
_symmetry.space_group_name_H-M   'P 1'
#
loop_
_entity.id
_entity.type
_entity.pdbx_description
1 polymer ?
#
loop_
_entity_poly.entity_id
_entity_poly.type
_entity_poly.pdbx_seq_one_letter_code
_entity_poly.pdbx_strand_id
1 'polypeptide(L)'
;MFKRIIAVFMLVLSICFCASAQNTREELQKQEKDIQKELADLNRLYSETLNNKKISLKQLAIIKKKINAREALVNSINKQVRQLDETIYINERDIYRLRKELDTLKMKYAKSIVFAYRNRSSYEYLNFLFSASNFNDAIKRVTYLKSYRQNRETQANTIIKSDQLLQEKITVLSGNKKERLVTLQSQSEQLKVLQADKKEQDQVVAQLKGKEKELTTQVREKEKQREKVHAALNAIIRRAIEEAKRNAEKAKAEEQKKAQALADNSNKATTPATKPSATKSGITSNEPITGVGAPVRDRAYSPLESTPEGMTMSINFENNRGRLPWPISNGVITARFGLEKIPGTKLTRKTDGIEISLPVGSTVKSIADGKVLYAGEVDGEQLLVVQHGKYFSGYNHLSSVNVSAGQEVKAGSVLGKSGTSIDGEGLLLFMIMNDKNIPQNPEFWLKPQK
;
A
#
# COMPACT_ATOMS: atom_id res chain seq x y z
N MET A 1 0.28 -22.49 -42.43
CA MET A 1 -0.25 -21.41 -41.55
C MET A 1 -0.08 -21.74 -40.05
N PHE A 2 -0.41 -22.92 -39.58
CA PHE A 2 -0.36 -23.33 -38.17
C PHE A 2 1.02 -23.16 -37.50
N LYS A 3 2.11 -23.51 -38.16
CA LYS A 3 3.50 -23.34 -37.62
C LYS A 3 3.90 -21.87 -37.44
N ARG A 4 3.37 -20.94 -38.22
CA ARG A 4 3.62 -19.49 -38.08
C ARG A 4 2.83 -18.91 -36.90
N ILE A 5 1.63 -19.39 -36.63
CA ILE A 5 0.79 -18.97 -35.50
C ILE A 5 1.42 -19.42 -34.16
N ILE A 6 1.93 -20.67 -34.12
CA ILE A 6 2.64 -21.18 -32.93
C ILE A 6 3.93 -20.38 -32.65
N ALA A 7 4.68 -20.02 -33.70
CA ALA A 7 5.90 -19.22 -33.55
C ALA A 7 5.61 -17.79 -33.02
N VAL A 8 4.52 -17.18 -33.50
CA VAL A 8 4.08 -15.86 -33.02
C VAL A 8 3.57 -15.94 -31.56
N PHE A 9 2.85 -16.99 -31.22
CA PHE A 9 2.35 -17.22 -29.86
C PHE A 9 3.50 -17.46 -28.86
N MET A 10 4.52 -18.24 -29.26
CA MET A 10 5.75 -18.46 -28.48
C MET A 10 6.55 -17.14 -28.30
N LEU A 11 6.60 -16.29 -29.36
CA LEU A 11 7.27 -15.00 -29.29
C LEU A 11 6.55 -14.02 -28.33
N VAL A 12 5.21 -13.98 -28.38
CA VAL A 12 4.39 -13.15 -27.48
C VAL A 12 4.50 -13.65 -26.03
N LEU A 13 4.51 -14.95 -25.80
CA LEU A 13 4.70 -15.53 -24.47
C LEU A 13 6.08 -15.19 -23.89
N SER A 14 7.13 -15.18 -24.71
CA SER A 14 8.50 -14.79 -24.33
C SER A 14 8.61 -13.32 -23.96
N ILE A 15 7.90 -12.43 -24.66
CA ILE A 15 7.88 -10.99 -24.38
C ILE A 15 7.14 -10.71 -23.05
N CYS A 16 6.03 -11.40 -22.76
CA CYS A 16 5.31 -11.29 -21.49
C CYS A 16 6.17 -11.73 -20.29
N PHE A 17 7.00 -12.76 -20.43
CA PHE A 17 7.87 -13.21 -19.34
C PHE A 17 9.00 -12.22 -19.03
N CYS A 18 9.57 -11.56 -20.06
CA CYS A 18 10.58 -10.51 -19.86
C CYS A 18 10.00 -9.25 -19.19
N ALA A 19 8.79 -8.85 -19.55
CA ALA A 19 8.11 -7.70 -18.93
C ALA A 19 7.81 -7.91 -17.43
N SER A 20 7.43 -9.13 -17.02
CA SER A 20 7.16 -9.44 -15.62
C SER A 20 8.42 -9.38 -14.74
N ALA A 21 9.58 -9.79 -15.25
CA ALA A 21 10.84 -9.76 -14.50
C ALA A 21 11.37 -8.33 -14.31
N GLN A 22 11.20 -7.45 -15.29
CA GLN A 22 11.58 -6.03 -15.19
C GLN A 22 10.70 -5.28 -14.19
N ASN A 23 9.38 -5.49 -14.21
CA ASN A 23 8.46 -4.90 -13.24
C ASN A 23 8.83 -5.27 -11.79
N THR A 24 9.21 -6.53 -11.56
CA THR A 24 9.59 -6.99 -10.20
C THR A 24 10.87 -6.31 -9.70
N ARG A 25 11.82 -6.04 -10.58
CA ARG A 25 13.10 -5.38 -10.21
C ARG A 25 12.89 -3.89 -9.90
N GLU A 26 12.14 -3.18 -10.74
CA GLU A 26 11.80 -1.78 -10.51
C GLU A 26 10.99 -1.61 -9.23
N GLU A 27 10.08 -2.53 -8.94
CA GLU A 27 9.29 -2.53 -7.71
C GLU A 27 10.16 -2.71 -6.47
N LEU A 28 11.13 -3.64 -6.49
CA LEU A 28 12.08 -3.82 -5.39
C LEU A 28 12.98 -2.59 -5.17
N GLN A 29 13.45 -1.96 -6.23
CA GLN A 29 14.24 -0.73 -6.14
C GLN A 29 13.40 0.44 -5.60
N LYS A 30 12.13 0.52 -5.96
CA LYS A 30 11.21 1.51 -5.42
C LYS A 30 10.97 1.28 -3.92
N GLN A 31 10.69 0.04 -3.53
CA GLN A 31 10.53 -0.35 -2.12
C GLN A 31 11.78 -0.02 -1.31
N GLU A 32 12.97 -0.27 -1.84
CA GLU A 32 14.23 0.06 -1.19
C GLU A 32 14.38 1.57 -0.96
N LYS A 33 14.10 2.40 -1.98
CA LYS A 33 14.12 3.87 -1.86
C LYS A 33 13.11 4.38 -0.83
N ASP A 34 11.90 3.80 -0.80
CA ASP A 34 10.87 4.18 0.16
C ASP A 34 11.31 3.84 1.60
N ILE A 35 11.91 2.65 1.81
CA ILE A 35 12.43 2.24 3.12
C ILE A 35 13.63 3.11 3.54
N GLN A 36 14.54 3.45 2.62
CA GLN A 36 15.67 4.33 2.91
C GLN A 36 15.20 5.72 3.34
N LYS A 37 14.14 6.24 2.70
CA LYS A 37 13.51 7.50 3.07
C LYS A 37 12.88 7.44 4.47
N GLU A 38 12.16 6.36 4.76
CA GLU A 38 11.60 6.12 6.09
C GLU A 38 12.71 6.04 7.16
N LEU A 39 13.81 5.35 6.90
CA LEU A 39 14.97 5.28 7.79
C LEU A 39 15.60 6.66 8.04
N ALA A 40 15.70 7.51 7.01
CA ALA A 40 16.21 8.87 7.16
C ALA A 40 15.30 9.73 8.06
N ASP A 41 13.98 9.66 7.87
CA ASP A 41 12.99 10.34 8.71
C ASP A 41 13.03 9.84 10.16
N LEU A 42 13.15 8.53 10.37
CA LEU A 42 13.29 7.93 11.70
C LEU A 42 14.60 8.32 12.39
N ASN A 43 15.71 8.42 11.67
CA ASN A 43 16.98 8.88 12.23
C ASN A 43 16.89 10.35 12.68
N ARG A 44 16.24 11.22 11.88
CA ARG A 44 16.00 12.61 12.26
C ARG A 44 15.15 12.69 13.53
N LEU A 45 14.03 11.98 13.57
CA LEU A 45 13.14 11.96 14.73
C LEU A 45 13.83 11.40 15.99
N TYR A 46 14.71 10.42 15.81
CA TYR A 46 15.52 9.87 16.88
C TYR A 46 16.52 10.87 17.43
N SER A 47 17.25 11.59 16.56
CA SER A 47 18.20 12.61 16.97
C SER A 47 17.54 13.79 17.72
N GLU A 48 16.35 14.22 17.29
CA GLU A 48 15.53 15.20 18.00
C GLU A 48 15.15 14.72 19.41
N THR A 49 14.85 13.41 19.55
CA THR A 49 14.48 12.82 20.84
C THR A 49 15.68 12.68 21.78
N LEU A 50 16.90 12.45 21.28
CA LEU A 50 18.13 12.40 22.09
C LEU A 50 18.47 13.74 22.74
N ASN A 51 18.13 14.86 22.10
CA ASN A 51 18.38 16.18 22.64
C ASN A 51 17.61 16.46 23.94
N ASN A 52 16.53 15.75 24.20
CA ASN A 52 15.67 15.93 25.38
C ASN A 52 16.19 15.25 26.66
N LYS A 53 17.38 14.65 26.67
CA LYS A 53 18.10 14.03 27.82
C LYS A 53 17.26 13.03 28.67
N LYS A 54 15.98 12.82 28.40
CA LYS A 54 15.11 11.86 29.07
C LYS A 54 14.98 10.61 28.22
N ILE A 55 15.33 9.47 28.77
CA ILE A 55 15.08 8.17 28.14
C ILE A 55 13.59 7.94 28.15
N SER A 56 12.99 7.87 26.99
CA SER A 56 11.55 7.79 26.84
C SER A 56 11.11 6.52 26.13
N LEU A 57 9.87 6.12 26.38
CA LEU A 57 9.21 5.05 25.62
C LEU A 57 9.17 5.37 24.12
N LYS A 58 9.24 6.65 23.74
CA LYS A 58 9.34 7.13 22.39
C LYS A 58 10.64 6.68 21.71
N GLN A 59 11.80 6.83 22.40
CA GLN A 59 13.09 6.34 21.87
C GLN A 59 13.02 4.85 21.55
N LEU A 60 12.47 4.05 22.47
CA LEU A 60 12.30 2.62 22.25
C LEU A 60 11.39 2.32 21.05
N ALA A 61 10.27 3.04 20.89
CA ALA A 61 9.36 2.86 19.77
C ALA A 61 10.03 3.21 18.43
N ILE A 62 10.81 4.32 18.38
CA ILE A 62 11.55 4.73 17.18
C ILE A 62 12.61 3.70 16.82
N ILE A 63 13.42 3.23 17.79
CA ILE A 63 14.46 2.20 17.55
C ILE A 63 13.81 0.91 17.03
N LYS A 64 12.70 0.47 17.64
CA LYS A 64 11.96 -0.71 17.17
C LYS A 64 11.49 -0.55 15.72
N LYS A 65 10.95 0.63 15.37
CA LYS A 65 10.55 0.90 13.99
C LYS A 65 11.75 0.95 13.04
N LYS A 66 12.89 1.53 13.44
CA LYS A 66 14.14 1.49 12.68
C LYS A 66 14.62 0.06 12.42
N ILE A 67 14.60 -0.80 13.44
CA ILE A 67 14.96 -2.22 13.31
C ILE A 67 14.06 -2.92 12.30
N ASN A 68 12.73 -2.77 12.41
CA ASN A 68 11.78 -3.39 11.48
C ASN A 68 11.98 -2.92 10.03
N ALA A 69 12.15 -1.60 9.82
CA ALA A 69 12.43 -1.04 8.50
C ALA A 69 13.75 -1.57 7.92
N ARG A 70 14.80 -1.67 8.76
CA ARG A 70 16.10 -2.21 8.33
C ARG A 70 16.07 -3.70 8.05
N GLU A 71 15.31 -4.49 8.80
CA GLU A 71 15.07 -5.90 8.48
C GLU A 71 14.32 -6.07 7.15
N ALA A 72 13.34 -5.21 6.88
CA ALA A 72 12.66 -5.19 5.58
C ALA A 72 13.61 -4.82 4.43
N LEU A 73 14.51 -3.85 4.64
CA LEU A 73 15.55 -3.48 3.68
C LEU A 73 16.51 -4.65 3.39
N VAL A 74 17.03 -5.29 4.42
CA VAL A 74 17.91 -6.48 4.26
C VAL A 74 17.19 -7.60 3.52
N ASN A 75 15.91 -7.83 3.80
CA ASN A 75 15.10 -8.83 3.09
C ASN A 75 14.89 -8.47 1.61
N SER A 76 14.71 -7.18 1.29
CA SER A 76 14.63 -6.70 -0.10
C SER A 76 15.94 -6.92 -0.85
N ILE A 77 17.08 -6.56 -0.23
CA ILE A 77 18.43 -6.79 -0.79
C ILE A 77 18.67 -8.29 -1.02
N ASN A 78 18.27 -9.15 -0.08
CA ASN A 78 18.36 -10.60 -0.23
C ASN A 78 17.61 -11.13 -1.47
N LYS A 79 16.43 -10.58 -1.75
CA LYS A 79 15.67 -10.93 -2.96
C LYS A 79 16.39 -10.49 -4.22
N GLN A 80 16.97 -9.28 -4.22
CA GLN A 80 17.76 -8.78 -5.36
C GLN A 80 18.99 -9.65 -5.64
N VAL A 81 19.72 -10.05 -4.59
CA VAL A 81 20.88 -10.97 -4.72
C VAL A 81 20.46 -12.29 -5.37
N ARG A 82 19.35 -12.89 -4.92
CA ARG A 82 18.85 -14.15 -5.50
C ARG A 82 18.47 -14.00 -6.98
N GLN A 83 17.83 -12.90 -7.35
CA GLN A 83 17.48 -12.62 -8.76
C GLN A 83 18.72 -12.44 -9.63
N LEU A 84 19.76 -11.75 -9.09
CA LEU A 84 21.04 -11.60 -9.79
C LEU A 84 21.75 -12.95 -9.93
N ASP A 85 21.76 -13.79 -8.91
CA ASP A 85 22.35 -15.13 -8.97
C ASP A 85 21.67 -16.01 -10.02
N GLU A 86 20.34 -15.98 -10.11
CA GLU A 86 19.58 -16.70 -11.13
C GLU A 86 19.88 -16.16 -12.53
N THR A 87 19.91 -14.84 -12.69
CA THR A 87 20.23 -14.20 -13.97
C THR A 87 21.67 -14.53 -14.43
N ILE A 88 22.63 -14.52 -13.51
CA ILE A 88 24.02 -14.90 -13.78
C ILE A 88 24.08 -16.35 -14.25
N TYR A 89 23.43 -17.26 -13.53
CA TYR A 89 23.38 -18.68 -13.88
C TYR A 89 22.81 -18.93 -15.28
N ILE A 90 21.68 -18.28 -15.61
CA ILE A 90 21.06 -18.40 -16.93
C ILE A 90 22.01 -17.88 -18.03
N ASN A 91 22.62 -16.70 -17.81
CA ASN A 91 23.56 -16.12 -18.77
C ASN A 91 24.82 -16.99 -18.97
N GLU A 92 25.37 -17.57 -17.91
CA GLU A 92 26.53 -18.49 -18.02
C GLU A 92 26.17 -19.73 -18.83
N ARG A 93 24.99 -20.32 -18.59
CA ARG A 93 24.50 -21.48 -19.35
C ARG A 93 24.29 -21.12 -20.83
N ASP A 94 23.70 -19.97 -21.11
CA ASP A 94 23.44 -19.52 -22.49
C ASP A 94 24.76 -19.22 -23.24
N ILE A 95 25.74 -18.60 -22.58
CA ILE A 95 27.07 -18.36 -23.12
C ILE A 95 27.77 -19.68 -23.45
N TYR A 96 27.69 -20.67 -22.56
CA TYR A 96 28.26 -21.99 -22.80
C TYR A 96 27.63 -22.66 -24.05
N ARG A 97 26.31 -22.60 -24.18
CA ARG A 97 25.61 -23.16 -25.34
C ARG A 97 25.97 -22.42 -26.65
N LEU A 98 25.96 -21.10 -26.62
CA LEU A 98 26.31 -20.27 -27.77
C LEU A 98 27.75 -20.52 -28.23
N ARG A 99 28.72 -20.66 -27.34
CA ARG A 99 30.11 -21.02 -27.68
C ARG A 99 30.18 -22.35 -28.43
N LYS A 100 29.52 -23.38 -27.89
CA LYS A 100 29.49 -24.72 -28.51
C LYS A 100 28.81 -24.71 -29.90
N GLU A 101 27.74 -23.98 -30.07
CA GLU A 101 27.03 -23.80 -31.32
C GLU A 101 27.93 -23.04 -32.34
N LEU A 102 28.57 -21.96 -31.90
CA LEU A 102 29.47 -21.15 -32.72
C LEU A 102 30.68 -21.95 -33.19
N ASP A 103 31.31 -22.73 -32.30
CA ASP A 103 32.41 -23.63 -32.66
C ASP A 103 32.00 -24.66 -33.73
N THR A 104 30.77 -25.22 -33.55
CA THR A 104 30.19 -26.16 -34.51
C THR A 104 29.97 -25.49 -35.90
N LEU A 105 29.40 -24.26 -35.88
CA LEU A 105 29.20 -23.47 -37.11
C LEU A 105 30.51 -23.12 -37.78
N LYS A 106 31.53 -22.65 -37.06
CA LYS A 106 32.88 -22.35 -37.55
C LYS A 106 33.53 -23.58 -38.17
N MET A 107 33.41 -24.75 -37.55
CA MET A 107 33.95 -26.01 -38.06
C MET A 107 33.27 -26.44 -39.38
N LYS A 108 31.92 -26.35 -39.45
CA LYS A 108 31.17 -26.68 -40.66
C LYS A 108 31.51 -25.70 -41.81
N TYR A 109 31.61 -24.42 -41.51
CA TYR A 109 31.99 -23.39 -42.47
C TYR A 109 33.41 -23.60 -42.96
N ALA A 110 34.40 -23.87 -42.10
CA ALA A 110 35.77 -24.18 -42.46
C ALA A 110 35.86 -25.35 -43.46
N LYS A 111 35.12 -26.46 -43.18
CA LYS A 111 35.03 -27.60 -44.09
C LYS A 111 34.50 -27.18 -45.49
N SER A 112 33.46 -26.33 -45.51
CA SER A 112 32.85 -25.86 -46.76
C SER A 112 33.82 -24.94 -47.57
N ILE A 113 34.63 -24.12 -46.88
CA ILE A 113 35.65 -23.26 -47.49
C ILE A 113 36.79 -24.10 -48.07
N VAL A 114 37.31 -25.09 -47.30
CA VAL A 114 38.37 -25.99 -47.78
C VAL A 114 37.90 -26.76 -48.99
N PHE A 115 36.67 -27.27 -49.02
CA PHE A 115 36.08 -27.91 -50.18
C PHE A 115 36.01 -26.97 -51.40
N ALA A 116 35.51 -25.76 -51.20
CA ALA A 116 35.42 -24.76 -52.28
C ALA A 116 36.82 -24.32 -52.81
N TYR A 117 37.81 -24.24 -51.92
CA TYR A 117 39.17 -23.91 -52.29
C TYR A 117 39.84 -25.03 -53.14
N ARG A 118 39.65 -26.29 -52.74
CA ARG A 118 40.16 -27.45 -53.49
C ARG A 118 39.55 -27.57 -54.89
N ASN A 119 38.26 -27.24 -55.02
CA ASN A 119 37.50 -27.32 -56.30
C ASN A 119 37.36 -25.93 -56.98
N ARG A 120 38.36 -25.04 -56.83
CA ARG A 120 38.32 -23.65 -57.37
C ARG A 120 38.60 -23.50 -58.83
N SER A 121 39.00 -24.58 -59.48
CA SER A 121 39.34 -24.53 -60.92
C SER A 121 38.13 -24.19 -61.78
N SER A 122 38.23 -23.14 -62.55
CA SER A 122 37.18 -22.75 -63.54
C SER A 122 36.86 -23.90 -64.50
N TYR A 123 37.81 -24.77 -64.73
CA TYR A 123 37.67 -25.95 -65.60
C TYR A 123 36.73 -26.98 -64.96
N GLU A 124 36.82 -27.21 -63.68
CA GLU A 124 35.90 -28.13 -62.95
C GLU A 124 34.46 -27.62 -62.93
N TYR A 125 34.22 -26.32 -62.73
CA TYR A 125 32.87 -25.75 -62.80
C TYR A 125 32.28 -25.88 -64.23
N LEU A 126 33.03 -25.63 -65.23
CA LEU A 126 32.62 -25.81 -66.64
C LEU A 126 32.36 -27.27 -66.96
N ASN A 127 33.27 -28.17 -66.51
CA ASN A 127 33.11 -29.61 -66.71
C ASN A 127 31.86 -30.15 -65.98
N PHE A 128 31.58 -29.70 -64.75
CA PHE A 128 30.34 -30.04 -64.00
C PHE A 128 29.10 -29.56 -64.72
N LEU A 129 29.14 -28.39 -65.38
CA LEU A 129 28.02 -27.84 -66.11
C LEU A 129 27.80 -28.55 -67.47
N PHE A 130 28.86 -28.76 -68.21
CA PHE A 130 28.78 -29.38 -69.57
C PHE A 130 28.64 -30.89 -69.55
N SER A 131 28.87 -31.56 -68.44
CA SER A 131 28.56 -32.97 -68.22
C SER A 131 27.06 -33.21 -67.94
N ALA A 132 26.19 -32.23 -68.09
CA ALA A 132 24.74 -32.38 -67.92
C ALA A 132 24.12 -33.20 -69.07
N SER A 133 23.22 -34.09 -68.74
CA SER A 133 22.57 -34.99 -69.70
C SER A 133 21.58 -34.28 -70.63
N ASN A 134 21.05 -33.14 -70.25
CA ASN A 134 20.11 -32.32 -71.01
C ASN A 134 20.09 -30.87 -70.41
N PHE A 135 19.44 -29.95 -71.15
CA PHE A 135 19.36 -28.55 -70.79
C PHE A 135 18.74 -28.29 -69.47
N ASN A 136 17.69 -29.06 -69.07
CA ASN A 136 17.02 -28.94 -67.80
C ASN A 136 17.94 -29.35 -66.63
N ASP A 137 18.77 -30.37 -66.82
CA ASP A 137 19.80 -30.78 -65.84
C ASP A 137 20.88 -29.68 -65.71
N ALA A 138 21.31 -29.05 -66.77
CA ALA A 138 22.22 -27.92 -66.71
C ALA A 138 21.65 -26.76 -65.85
N ILE A 139 20.41 -26.37 -66.09
CA ILE A 139 19.74 -25.33 -65.25
C ILE A 139 19.69 -25.72 -63.77
N LYS A 140 19.38 -26.99 -63.47
CA LYS A 140 19.38 -27.51 -62.11
C LYS A 140 20.75 -27.40 -61.44
N ARG A 141 21.82 -27.71 -62.16
CA ARG A 141 23.22 -27.60 -61.69
C ARG A 141 23.64 -26.15 -61.44
N VAL A 142 23.28 -25.22 -62.31
CA VAL A 142 23.49 -23.77 -62.08
C VAL A 142 22.76 -23.31 -60.84
N THR A 143 21.51 -23.71 -60.69
CA THR A 143 20.70 -23.35 -59.49
C THR A 143 21.30 -23.92 -58.21
N TYR A 144 21.82 -25.16 -58.27
CA TYR A 144 22.53 -25.78 -57.15
C TYR A 144 23.80 -24.99 -56.78
N LEU A 145 24.62 -24.61 -57.69
CA LEU A 145 25.84 -23.82 -57.44
C LEU A 145 25.52 -22.44 -56.86
N LYS A 146 24.47 -21.79 -57.37
CA LYS A 146 23.96 -20.53 -56.81
C LYS A 146 23.49 -20.69 -55.38
N SER A 147 22.67 -21.72 -55.10
CA SER A 147 22.18 -22.02 -53.76
C SER A 147 23.31 -22.38 -52.80
N TYR A 148 24.32 -23.12 -53.26
CA TYR A 148 25.50 -23.46 -52.47
C TYR A 148 26.30 -22.23 -52.06
N ARG A 149 26.51 -21.29 -53.00
CA ARG A 149 27.19 -20.01 -52.74
C ARG A 149 26.38 -19.17 -51.74
N GLN A 150 25.08 -19.05 -51.92
CA GLN A 150 24.20 -18.31 -51.04
C GLN A 150 24.14 -18.92 -49.61
N ASN A 151 24.16 -20.26 -49.54
CA ASN A 151 24.20 -20.94 -48.25
C ASN A 151 25.49 -20.62 -47.47
N ARG A 152 26.67 -20.59 -48.13
CA ARG A 152 27.94 -20.21 -47.50
C ARG A 152 27.91 -18.79 -46.98
N GLU A 153 27.37 -17.86 -47.77
CA GLU A 153 27.22 -16.45 -47.33
C GLU A 153 26.32 -16.35 -46.14
N THR A 154 25.21 -17.05 -46.15
CA THR A 154 24.29 -17.13 -44.98
C THR A 154 24.99 -17.71 -43.76
N GLN A 155 25.79 -18.77 -43.90
CA GLN A 155 26.55 -19.37 -42.79
C GLN A 155 27.58 -18.37 -42.23
N ALA A 156 28.33 -17.64 -43.10
CA ALA A 156 29.26 -16.63 -42.64
C ALA A 156 28.60 -15.51 -41.88
N ASN A 157 27.47 -14.99 -42.37
CA ASN A 157 26.69 -13.97 -41.69
C ASN A 157 26.11 -14.48 -40.37
N THR A 158 25.70 -15.75 -40.30
CA THR A 158 25.22 -16.38 -39.04
C THR A 158 26.35 -16.46 -38.03
N ILE A 159 27.57 -16.84 -38.43
CA ILE A 159 28.74 -16.89 -37.53
C ILE A 159 29.05 -15.50 -36.98
N ILE A 160 29.05 -14.45 -37.80
CA ILE A 160 29.30 -13.08 -37.36
C ILE A 160 28.25 -12.63 -36.34
N LYS A 161 26.97 -12.84 -36.65
CA LYS A 161 25.88 -12.49 -35.74
C LYS A 161 25.94 -13.25 -34.43
N SER A 162 26.25 -14.55 -34.45
CA SER A 162 26.39 -15.37 -33.26
C SER A 162 27.59 -14.95 -32.41
N ASP A 163 28.68 -14.53 -33.03
CA ASP A 163 29.86 -14.02 -32.32
C ASP A 163 29.55 -12.68 -31.63
N GLN A 164 28.88 -11.77 -32.34
CA GLN A 164 28.42 -10.50 -31.77
C GLN A 164 27.50 -10.72 -30.57
N LEU A 165 26.50 -11.61 -30.68
CA LEU A 165 25.60 -11.95 -29.63
C LEU A 165 26.34 -12.54 -28.43
N LEU A 166 27.38 -13.40 -28.67
CA LEU A 166 28.20 -13.95 -27.61
C LEU A 166 28.97 -12.86 -26.86
N GLN A 167 29.56 -11.90 -27.52
CA GLN A 167 30.26 -10.77 -26.91
C GLN A 167 29.30 -9.89 -26.08
N GLU A 168 28.13 -9.62 -26.61
CA GLU A 168 27.08 -8.88 -25.89
C GLU A 168 26.69 -9.61 -24.59
N LYS A 169 26.42 -10.92 -24.68
CA LYS A 169 26.08 -11.74 -23.51
C LYS A 169 27.20 -11.77 -22.45
N ILE A 170 28.47 -11.83 -22.86
CA ILE A 170 29.63 -11.76 -21.96
C ILE A 170 29.68 -10.40 -21.25
N THR A 171 29.43 -9.31 -21.95
CA THR A 171 29.41 -7.96 -21.37
C THR A 171 28.30 -7.83 -20.33
N VAL A 172 27.08 -8.30 -20.64
CA VAL A 172 25.95 -8.33 -19.71
C VAL A 172 26.27 -9.17 -18.47
N LEU A 173 26.86 -10.36 -18.65
CA LEU A 173 27.26 -11.22 -17.52
C LEU A 173 28.26 -10.51 -16.60
N SER A 174 29.26 -9.82 -17.18
CA SER A 174 30.26 -9.06 -16.40
C SER A 174 29.59 -7.93 -15.61
N GLY A 175 28.64 -7.22 -16.21
CA GLY A 175 27.84 -6.19 -15.54
C GLY A 175 27.05 -6.75 -14.36
N ASN A 176 26.34 -7.86 -14.56
CA ASN A 176 25.53 -8.50 -13.51
C ASN A 176 26.41 -9.01 -12.35
N LYS A 177 27.59 -9.56 -12.64
CA LYS A 177 28.54 -9.97 -11.57
C LYS A 177 29.04 -8.78 -10.76
N LYS A 178 29.35 -7.66 -11.40
CA LYS A 178 29.76 -6.43 -10.70
C LYS A 178 28.63 -5.89 -9.82
N GLU A 179 27.42 -5.83 -10.35
CA GLU A 179 26.24 -5.40 -9.61
C GLU A 179 25.97 -6.27 -8.38
N ARG A 180 26.09 -7.61 -8.55
CA ARG A 180 25.98 -8.56 -7.44
C ARG A 180 26.97 -8.26 -6.30
N LEU A 181 28.23 -7.97 -6.63
CA LEU A 181 29.24 -7.62 -5.61
C LEU A 181 28.88 -6.35 -4.84
N VAL A 182 28.44 -5.30 -5.52
CA VAL A 182 28.00 -4.05 -4.89
C VAL A 182 26.78 -4.31 -3.98
N THR A 183 25.82 -5.10 -4.44
CA THR A 183 24.63 -5.45 -3.66
C THR A 183 24.98 -6.26 -2.40
N LEU A 184 25.92 -7.20 -2.47
CA LEU A 184 26.43 -7.95 -1.32
C LEU A 184 27.18 -7.06 -0.32
N GLN A 185 27.93 -6.07 -0.80
CA GLN A 185 28.58 -5.11 0.08
C GLN A 185 27.53 -4.28 0.83
N SER A 186 26.54 -3.75 0.13
CA SER A 186 25.41 -3.02 0.73
C SER A 186 24.69 -3.87 1.79
N GLN A 187 24.44 -5.15 1.48
CA GLN A 187 23.83 -6.09 2.44
C GLN A 187 24.65 -6.20 3.72
N SER A 188 25.98 -6.38 3.59
CA SER A 188 26.88 -6.51 4.75
C SER A 188 26.88 -5.25 5.62
N GLU A 189 26.85 -4.07 5.01
CA GLU A 189 26.76 -2.78 5.71
C GLU A 189 25.44 -2.65 6.46
N GLN A 190 24.30 -2.98 5.82
CA GLN A 190 23.00 -2.93 6.47
C GLN A 190 22.88 -3.91 7.64
N LEU A 191 23.47 -5.10 7.54
CA LEU A 191 23.53 -6.07 8.66
C LEU A 191 24.32 -5.54 9.85
N LYS A 192 25.45 -4.89 9.62
CA LYS A 192 26.24 -4.27 10.70
C LYS A 192 25.45 -3.18 11.44
N VAL A 193 24.76 -2.32 10.68
CA VAL A 193 23.94 -1.26 11.29
C VAL A 193 22.73 -1.86 12.01
N LEU A 194 22.11 -2.93 11.48
CA LEU A 194 21.04 -3.65 12.16
C LEU A 194 21.48 -4.20 13.53
N GLN A 195 22.69 -4.76 13.60
CA GLN A 195 23.26 -5.23 14.87
C GLN A 195 23.50 -4.08 15.86
N ALA A 196 23.97 -2.92 15.36
CA ALA A 196 24.14 -1.73 16.19
C ALA A 196 22.79 -1.21 16.73
N ASP A 197 21.75 -1.11 15.87
CA ASP A 197 20.42 -0.70 16.28
C ASP A 197 19.82 -1.67 17.33
N LYS A 198 20.03 -2.99 17.19
CA LYS A 198 19.59 -3.99 18.20
C LYS A 198 20.32 -3.82 19.54
N LYS A 199 21.64 -3.58 19.51
CA LYS A 199 22.40 -3.31 20.73
C LYS A 199 21.95 -2.02 21.42
N GLU A 200 21.65 -0.98 20.65
CA GLU A 200 21.09 0.27 21.16
C GLU A 200 19.72 0.07 21.80
N GLN A 201 18.86 -0.75 21.19
CA GLN A 201 17.57 -1.15 21.75
C GLN A 201 17.75 -1.80 23.14
N ASP A 202 18.67 -2.74 23.25
CA ASP A 202 18.95 -3.43 24.52
C ASP A 202 19.45 -2.47 25.61
N GLN A 203 20.28 -1.50 25.25
CA GLN A 203 20.75 -0.46 26.17
C GLN A 203 19.58 0.44 26.66
N VAL A 204 18.71 0.88 25.77
CA VAL A 204 17.53 1.68 26.14
C VAL A 204 16.58 0.88 27.04
N VAL A 205 16.35 -0.40 26.73
CA VAL A 205 15.53 -1.29 27.58
C VAL A 205 16.13 -1.45 28.98
N ALA A 206 17.46 -1.64 29.08
CA ALA A 206 18.15 -1.74 30.37
C ALA A 206 18.03 -0.45 31.21
N GLN A 207 18.15 0.71 30.56
CA GLN A 207 18.00 2.02 31.18
C GLN A 207 16.55 2.29 31.63
N LEU A 208 15.54 1.91 30.84
CA LEU A 208 14.13 2.00 31.22
C LEU A 208 13.81 1.13 32.43
N LYS A 209 14.40 -0.09 32.50
CA LYS A 209 14.26 -0.96 33.67
C LYS A 209 14.82 -0.33 34.95
N GLY A 210 15.92 0.41 34.87
CA GLY A 210 16.49 1.16 35.99
C GLY A 210 15.60 2.32 36.48
N LYS A 211 14.70 2.82 35.63
CA LYS A 211 13.78 3.93 35.93
C LYS A 211 12.34 3.49 36.19
N GLU A 212 12.09 2.23 36.56
CA GLU A 212 10.74 1.65 36.71
C GLU A 212 9.85 2.45 37.70
N LYS A 213 10.43 3.01 38.78
CA LYS A 213 9.69 3.85 39.73
C LYS A 213 9.17 5.16 39.13
N GLU A 214 10.01 5.84 38.36
CA GLU A 214 9.65 7.07 37.65
C GLU A 214 8.58 6.79 36.58
N LEU A 215 8.74 5.72 35.82
CA LEU A 215 7.77 5.25 34.83
C LEU A 215 6.41 4.90 35.48
N THR A 216 6.41 4.32 36.68
CA THR A 216 5.16 4.03 37.40
C THR A 216 4.37 5.31 37.67
N THR A 217 5.05 6.37 38.10
CA THR A 217 4.40 7.68 38.34
C THR A 217 3.84 8.26 37.06
N GLN A 218 4.63 8.26 35.98
CA GLN A 218 4.20 8.75 34.66
C GLN A 218 3.01 7.96 34.09
N VAL A 219 3.02 6.64 34.21
CA VAL A 219 1.89 5.79 33.78
C VAL A 219 0.63 6.15 34.56
N ARG A 220 0.73 6.32 35.89
CA ARG A 220 -0.42 6.70 36.75
C ARG A 220 -0.98 8.09 36.37
N GLU A 221 -0.12 9.06 36.07
CA GLU A 221 -0.55 10.40 35.62
C GLU A 221 -1.25 10.33 34.27
N LYS A 222 -0.69 9.59 33.31
CA LYS A 222 -1.31 9.36 32.00
C LYS A 222 -2.64 8.62 32.09
N GLU A 223 -2.78 7.66 33.02
CA GLU A 223 -4.06 6.99 33.27
C GLU A 223 -5.13 7.96 33.80
N LYS A 224 -4.77 8.85 34.71
CA LYS A 224 -5.71 9.88 35.20
C LYS A 224 -6.14 10.84 34.09
N GLN A 225 -5.21 11.28 33.22
CA GLN A 225 -5.55 12.11 32.07
C GLN A 225 -6.44 11.38 31.08
N ARG A 226 -6.12 10.13 30.77
CA ARG A 226 -6.95 9.28 29.92
C ARG A 226 -8.39 9.21 30.41
N GLU A 227 -8.58 8.98 31.72
CA GLU A 227 -9.91 8.93 32.35
C GLU A 227 -10.66 10.25 32.18
N LYS A 228 -9.98 11.40 32.34
CA LYS A 228 -10.59 12.72 32.14
C LYS A 228 -11.02 12.96 30.72
N VAL A 229 -10.11 12.66 29.75
CA VAL A 229 -10.40 12.79 28.32
C VAL A 229 -11.53 11.86 27.90
N HIS A 230 -11.54 10.61 28.39
CA HIS A 230 -12.59 9.65 28.11
C HIS A 230 -13.94 10.10 28.70
N ALA A 231 -13.95 10.64 29.94
CA ALA A 231 -15.15 11.19 30.53
C ALA A 231 -15.70 12.39 29.76
N ALA A 232 -14.84 13.31 29.36
CA ALA A 232 -15.20 14.46 28.50
C ALA A 232 -15.78 14.01 27.15
N LEU A 233 -15.13 13.06 26.49
CA LEU A 233 -15.59 12.50 25.22
C LEU A 233 -16.95 11.84 25.35
N ASN A 234 -17.15 11.04 26.41
CA ASN A 234 -18.45 10.42 26.75
C ASN A 234 -19.56 11.47 26.98
N ALA A 235 -19.25 12.56 27.65
CA ALA A 235 -20.18 13.64 27.86
C ALA A 235 -20.58 14.35 26.57
N ILE A 236 -19.60 14.60 25.66
CA ILE A 236 -19.83 15.20 24.34
C ILE A 236 -20.71 14.28 23.49
N ILE A 237 -20.39 13.01 23.41
CA ILE A 237 -21.16 12.01 22.63
C ILE A 237 -22.57 11.86 23.16
N ARG A 238 -22.75 11.78 24.49
CA ARG A 238 -24.08 11.71 25.11
C ARG A 238 -24.95 12.92 24.74
N ARG A 239 -24.39 14.14 24.81
CA ARG A 239 -25.12 15.36 24.44
C ARG A 239 -25.53 15.29 22.96
N ALA A 240 -24.67 14.86 22.06
CA ALA A 240 -24.98 14.72 20.63
C ALA A 240 -26.10 13.69 20.39
N ILE A 241 -26.07 12.55 21.10
CA ILE A 241 -27.13 11.53 21.03
C ILE A 241 -28.46 12.05 21.57
N GLU A 242 -28.47 12.78 22.68
CA GLU A 242 -29.67 13.38 23.25
C GLU A 242 -30.27 14.44 22.34
N GLU A 243 -29.42 15.28 21.75
CA GLU A 243 -29.83 16.27 20.75
C GLU A 243 -30.42 15.61 19.52
N ALA A 244 -29.79 14.56 18.99
CA ALA A 244 -30.32 13.79 17.87
C ALA A 244 -31.66 13.13 18.20
N LYS A 245 -31.84 12.58 19.40
CA LYS A 245 -33.14 12.06 19.86
C LYS A 245 -34.23 13.13 19.89
N ARG A 246 -33.95 14.28 20.48
CA ARG A 246 -34.90 15.41 20.55
C ARG A 246 -35.30 15.90 19.16
N ASN A 247 -34.32 15.96 18.25
CA ASN A 247 -34.58 16.39 16.86
C ASN A 247 -35.41 15.33 16.11
N ALA A 248 -35.14 14.04 16.31
CA ALA A 248 -35.94 12.96 15.73
C ALA A 248 -37.38 12.94 16.26
N GLU A 249 -37.58 13.19 17.58
CA GLU A 249 -38.92 13.30 18.18
C GLU A 249 -39.68 14.52 17.66
N LYS A 250 -39.03 15.69 17.55
CA LYS A 250 -39.62 16.89 16.93
C LYS A 250 -40.05 16.65 15.47
N ALA A 251 -39.19 16.04 14.67
CA ALA A 251 -39.48 15.72 13.30
C ALA A 251 -40.71 14.78 13.17
N LYS A 252 -40.76 13.73 14.02
CA LYS A 252 -41.95 12.84 14.07
C LYS A 252 -43.22 13.56 14.47
N ALA A 253 -43.16 14.47 15.48
CA ALA A 253 -44.28 15.25 15.93
C ALA A 253 -44.77 16.25 14.85
N GLU A 254 -43.85 16.85 14.11
CA GLU A 254 -44.19 17.72 12.95
C GLU A 254 -44.82 16.94 11.79
N GLU A 255 -44.31 15.75 11.51
CA GLU A 255 -44.84 14.86 10.49
C GLU A 255 -46.26 14.40 10.83
N GLN A 256 -46.48 14.02 12.13
CA GLN A 256 -47.81 13.68 12.64
C GLN A 256 -48.79 14.86 12.55
N LYS A 257 -48.35 16.09 12.91
CA LYS A 257 -49.19 17.29 12.77
C LYS A 257 -49.53 17.61 11.32
N LYS A 258 -48.55 17.45 10.42
CA LYS A 258 -48.79 17.62 8.95
C LYS A 258 -49.75 16.56 8.42
N ALA A 259 -49.62 15.30 8.84
CA ALA A 259 -50.52 14.21 8.48
C ALA A 259 -51.96 14.45 9.00
N GLN A 260 -52.10 14.93 10.27
CA GLN A 260 -53.40 15.32 10.80
C GLN A 260 -54.00 16.52 10.07
N ALA A 261 -53.24 17.56 9.77
CA ALA A 261 -53.70 18.73 9.04
C ALA A 261 -54.15 18.39 7.59
N LEU A 262 -53.50 17.40 6.96
CA LEU A 262 -53.92 16.88 5.67
C LEU A 262 -55.19 16.02 5.77
N ALA A 263 -55.37 15.27 6.86
CA ALA A 263 -56.60 14.49 7.13
C ALA A 263 -57.79 15.38 7.45
N ASP A 264 -57.59 16.45 8.23
CA ASP A 264 -58.66 17.42 8.54
C ASP A 264 -59.07 18.24 7.32
N ASN A 265 -58.17 18.51 6.37
CA ASN A 265 -58.49 19.23 5.14
C ASN A 265 -59.21 18.34 4.10
N SER A 266 -59.08 17.01 4.20
CA SER A 266 -59.79 16.06 3.34
C SER A 266 -61.23 15.80 3.83
N ASN A 267 -61.54 16.07 5.10
CA ASN A 267 -62.89 15.90 5.66
C ASN A 267 -63.81 17.11 5.48
N LYS A 268 -63.37 18.21 4.81
CA LYS A 268 -64.17 19.42 4.61
C LYS A 268 -64.76 19.55 3.21
N ALA A 269 -64.63 18.54 2.38
CA ALA A 269 -65.25 18.53 1.05
C ALA A 269 -66.01 17.22 0.83
N THR A 270 -67.38 17.39 0.87
CA THR A 270 -68.42 16.57 0.23
C THR A 270 -69.12 15.50 1.00
N THR A 271 -70.40 15.72 1.07
CA THR A 271 -71.49 14.72 0.97
C THR A 271 -72.09 14.76 -0.42
N PRO A 272 -72.93 13.77 -0.88
CA PRO A 272 -73.08 12.37 -0.51
C PRO A 272 -73.22 11.38 -1.68
N ALA A 273 -73.18 10.07 -1.30
CA ALA A 273 -73.91 8.95 -1.97
C ALA A 273 -73.42 8.44 -3.35
N THR A 274 -72.97 7.24 -3.44
CA THR A 274 -73.66 6.05 -3.93
C THR A 274 -72.76 4.79 -3.82
N LYS A 275 -73.24 3.70 -3.22
CA LYS A 275 -72.79 2.33 -3.39
C LYS A 275 -73.45 1.74 -4.66
N PRO A 276 -73.03 0.59 -5.26
CA PRO A 276 -72.00 -0.37 -4.98
C PRO A 276 -71.19 -0.85 -6.22
N SER A 277 -70.14 -1.55 -6.11
CA SER A 277 -69.94 -2.89 -6.67
C SER A 277 -68.48 -3.28 -6.76
N ALA A 278 -68.22 -4.52 -6.36
CA ALA A 278 -66.91 -5.16 -6.43
C ALA A 278 -66.48 -5.41 -7.87
N THR A 279 -65.26 -5.11 -8.20
CA THR A 279 -64.53 -5.86 -9.23
C THR A 279 -63.02 -5.80 -8.94
N LYS A 280 -62.45 -6.97 -8.77
CA LYS A 280 -61.01 -7.23 -8.75
C LYS A 280 -60.43 -6.86 -10.12
N SER A 281 -59.39 -6.09 -10.14
CA SER A 281 -58.38 -6.18 -11.21
C SER A 281 -57.04 -5.69 -10.69
N GLY A 282 -56.11 -6.56 -10.68
CA GLY A 282 -54.72 -6.28 -10.42
C GLY A 282 -54.11 -5.50 -11.59
N ILE A 283 -53.28 -4.52 -11.26
CA ILE A 283 -52.28 -3.99 -12.20
C ILE A 283 -50.97 -3.96 -11.46
N THR A 284 -50.14 -4.90 -11.83
CA THR A 284 -48.70 -4.86 -11.68
C THR A 284 -48.13 -3.70 -12.48
N SER A 285 -47.38 -2.83 -11.84
CA SER A 285 -46.39 -2.00 -12.52
C SER A 285 -45.08 -2.15 -11.80
N ASN A 286 -44.30 -3.09 -12.32
CA ASN A 286 -42.85 -3.17 -12.07
C ASN A 286 -42.18 -2.02 -12.83
N GLU A 287 -41.49 -1.18 -12.12
CA GLU A 287 -40.28 -0.53 -12.63
C GLU A 287 -39.11 -0.85 -11.69
N PRO A 288 -37.97 -1.33 -12.21
CA PRO A 288 -36.85 -1.70 -11.38
C PRO A 288 -35.98 -0.48 -11.07
N ILE A 289 -35.97 -0.08 -9.81
CA ILE A 289 -34.91 0.78 -9.30
C ILE A 289 -33.66 -0.10 -9.16
N THR A 290 -32.77 0.00 -10.12
CA THR A 290 -31.41 -0.57 -10.05
C THR A 290 -30.58 0.21 -9.04
N GLY A 291 -30.63 -0.23 -7.79
CA GLY A 291 -29.67 0.10 -6.76
C GLY A 291 -29.16 -1.22 -6.18
N VAL A 292 -27.90 -1.55 -6.46
CA VAL A 292 -27.24 -2.73 -5.91
C VAL A 292 -27.17 -2.59 -4.39
N GLY A 293 -28.16 -3.14 -3.70
CA GLY A 293 -28.19 -3.24 -2.25
C GLY A 293 -27.32 -4.43 -1.81
N ALA A 294 -26.22 -4.14 -1.15
CA ALA A 294 -25.58 -5.12 -0.28
C ALA A 294 -26.58 -5.63 0.78
N PRO A 295 -26.48 -6.88 1.26
CA PRO A 295 -27.46 -7.45 2.17
C PRO A 295 -27.58 -6.58 3.43
N VAL A 296 -28.81 -6.15 3.72
CA VAL A 296 -29.16 -5.44 4.96
C VAL A 296 -28.88 -6.41 6.12
N ARG A 297 -27.70 -6.29 6.71
CA ARG A 297 -27.46 -6.86 8.04
C ARG A 297 -28.41 -6.16 8.99
N ASP A 298 -29.04 -6.89 9.92
CA ASP A 298 -29.83 -6.34 11.01
C ASP A 298 -29.04 -5.22 11.72
N ARG A 299 -29.28 -3.98 11.30
CA ARG A 299 -28.56 -2.80 11.73
C ARG A 299 -29.25 -2.27 12.97
N ALA A 300 -28.57 -2.31 14.12
CA ALA A 300 -29.13 -1.76 15.35
C ALA A 300 -29.46 -0.26 15.13
N TYR A 301 -30.66 0.14 15.52
CA TYR A 301 -31.12 1.54 15.41
C TYR A 301 -30.17 2.46 16.21
N SER A 302 -29.75 3.54 15.58
CA SER A 302 -29.04 4.66 16.23
C SER A 302 -29.80 5.97 15.99
N PRO A 303 -30.04 6.80 17.03
CA PRO A 303 -30.64 8.11 16.87
C PRO A 303 -29.86 9.04 15.93
N LEU A 304 -28.55 8.82 15.80
CA LEU A 304 -27.65 9.56 14.91
C LEU A 304 -27.80 9.19 13.43
N GLU A 305 -28.49 8.09 13.14
CA GLU A 305 -28.86 7.63 11.79
C GLU A 305 -30.32 7.92 11.45
N SER A 306 -31.00 8.76 12.25
CA SER A 306 -32.39 9.15 12.02
C SER A 306 -32.59 10.10 10.82
N THR A 307 -31.50 10.72 10.33
CA THR A 307 -31.51 11.55 9.12
C THR A 307 -30.81 10.81 7.97
N PRO A 308 -31.22 11.06 6.70
CA PRO A 308 -30.57 10.46 5.54
C PRO A 308 -29.06 10.77 5.46
N GLU A 309 -28.67 11.98 5.84
CA GLU A 309 -27.27 12.42 5.89
C GLU A 309 -26.48 11.63 6.94
N GLY A 310 -27.00 11.50 8.17
CA GLY A 310 -26.38 10.76 9.26
C GLY A 310 -26.22 9.28 8.90
N MET A 311 -27.23 8.68 8.26
CA MET A 311 -27.16 7.30 7.80
C MET A 311 -26.13 7.13 6.69
N THR A 312 -26.08 8.03 5.72
CA THR A 312 -25.10 8.01 4.63
C THR A 312 -23.67 8.15 5.14
N MET A 313 -23.44 9.05 6.10
CA MET A 313 -22.12 9.22 6.74
C MET A 313 -21.69 7.95 7.48
N SER A 314 -22.60 7.31 8.21
CA SER A 314 -22.32 6.05 8.91
C SER A 314 -21.92 4.94 7.97
N ILE A 315 -22.68 4.76 6.87
CA ILE A 315 -22.43 3.73 5.86
C ILE A 315 -21.09 3.99 5.18
N ASN A 316 -20.81 5.24 4.78
CA ASN A 316 -19.54 5.61 4.16
C ASN A 316 -18.36 5.36 5.08
N PHE A 317 -18.47 5.68 6.36
CA PHE A 317 -17.42 5.43 7.34
C PHE A 317 -17.15 3.92 7.49
N GLU A 318 -18.19 3.10 7.60
CA GLU A 318 -18.11 1.64 7.73
C GLU A 318 -17.50 0.98 6.47
N ASN A 319 -17.93 1.41 5.27
CA ASN A 319 -17.42 0.87 4.00
C ASN A 319 -15.94 1.19 3.76
N ASN A 320 -15.43 2.26 4.39
CA ASN A 320 -14.03 2.64 4.32
C ASN A 320 -13.17 2.06 5.45
N ARG A 321 -13.69 1.12 6.22
CA ARG A 321 -12.91 0.43 7.27
C ARG A 321 -11.66 -0.23 6.69
N GLY A 322 -10.49 0.05 7.30
CA GLY A 322 -9.17 -0.40 6.83
C GLY A 322 -8.61 0.38 5.63
N ARG A 323 -9.31 1.44 5.19
CA ARG A 323 -8.90 2.30 4.06
C ARG A 323 -8.86 3.78 4.41
N LEU A 324 -9.30 4.16 5.60
CA LEU A 324 -9.30 5.55 6.03
C LEU A 324 -7.87 6.11 6.05
N PRO A 325 -7.66 7.37 5.64
CA PRO A 325 -6.35 8.00 5.70
C PRO A 325 -5.89 8.17 7.15
N TRP A 326 -4.58 8.21 7.35
CA TRP A 326 -4.02 8.59 8.65
C TRP A 326 -4.29 10.06 8.95
N PRO A 327 -4.53 10.41 10.23
CA PRO A 327 -4.77 11.80 10.63
C PRO A 327 -3.52 12.68 10.47
N ILE A 328 -2.37 12.08 10.23
CA ILE A 328 -1.06 12.71 10.07
C ILE A 328 -0.31 12.08 8.90
N SER A 329 0.63 12.82 8.31
CA SER A 329 1.45 12.31 7.20
C SER A 329 2.62 11.47 7.68
N ASN A 330 3.29 11.86 8.78
CA ASN A 330 4.47 11.22 9.34
C ASN A 330 4.35 11.13 10.86
N GLY A 331 4.69 9.98 11.44
CA GLY A 331 4.66 9.78 12.89
C GLY A 331 5.00 8.35 13.27
N VAL A 332 5.32 8.15 14.55
CA VAL A 332 5.63 6.84 15.14
C VAL A 332 4.60 6.51 16.20
N ILE A 333 3.93 5.36 16.08
CA ILE A 333 3.02 4.87 17.12
C ILE A 333 3.85 4.53 18.37
N THR A 334 3.60 5.24 19.45
CA THR A 334 4.28 5.05 20.74
C THR A 334 3.43 4.25 21.72
N ALA A 335 2.08 4.27 21.56
CA ALA A 335 1.17 3.39 22.26
C ALA A 335 0.08 2.88 21.33
N ARG A 336 -0.21 1.59 21.41
CA ARG A 336 -1.29 0.95 20.66
C ARG A 336 -2.57 0.90 21.49
N PHE A 337 -3.68 0.68 20.79
CA PHE A 337 -4.98 0.51 21.43
C PHE A 337 -5.01 -0.68 22.40
N GLY A 338 -5.64 -0.49 23.55
CA GLY A 338 -5.86 -1.51 24.56
C GLY A 338 -4.78 -1.56 25.63
N LEU A 339 -4.58 -2.74 26.21
CA LEU A 339 -3.61 -2.96 27.28
C LEU A 339 -2.25 -3.40 26.65
N GLU A 340 -1.21 -2.62 26.87
CA GLU A 340 0.13 -2.89 26.39
C GLU A 340 1.13 -2.99 27.54
N LYS A 341 2.01 -4.01 27.50
CA LYS A 341 3.10 -4.14 28.46
C LYS A 341 4.26 -3.24 28.05
N ILE A 342 4.79 -2.45 28.99
CA ILE A 342 5.98 -1.62 28.75
C ILE A 342 7.21 -2.53 28.70
N PRO A 343 7.94 -2.58 27.59
CA PRO A 343 9.11 -3.45 27.43
C PRO A 343 10.18 -3.21 28.51
N GLY A 344 10.74 -4.29 29.04
CA GLY A 344 11.78 -4.24 30.09
C GLY A 344 11.24 -3.97 31.51
N THR A 345 9.94 -3.75 31.69
CA THR A 345 9.32 -3.48 33.00
C THR A 345 8.19 -4.46 33.30
N LYS A 346 7.66 -4.43 34.54
CA LYS A 346 6.43 -5.15 34.94
C LYS A 346 5.16 -4.32 34.72
N LEU A 347 5.31 -3.09 34.23
CA LEU A 347 4.20 -2.15 34.07
C LEU A 347 3.40 -2.42 32.80
N THR A 348 2.09 -2.17 32.92
CA THR A 348 1.16 -2.14 31.79
C THR A 348 0.56 -0.75 31.67
N ARG A 349 0.24 -0.31 30.46
CA ARG A 349 -0.53 0.90 30.18
C ARG A 349 -1.77 0.57 29.37
N LYS A 350 -2.83 1.31 29.56
CA LYS A 350 -4.07 1.19 28.77
C LYS A 350 -4.28 2.46 27.95
N THR A 351 -4.63 2.29 26.67
CA THR A 351 -4.91 3.39 25.75
C THR A 351 -6.24 3.13 25.05
N ASP A 352 -7.14 4.13 25.04
CA ASP A 352 -8.45 4.04 24.37
C ASP A 352 -8.39 4.43 22.87
N GLY A 353 -7.18 4.67 22.37
CA GLY A 353 -6.84 4.99 20.98
C GLY A 353 -5.43 4.58 20.65
N ILE A 354 -4.77 5.35 19.81
CA ILE A 354 -3.34 5.24 19.49
C ILE A 354 -2.64 6.54 19.82
N GLU A 355 -1.49 6.45 20.47
CA GLU A 355 -0.60 7.61 20.66
C GLU A 355 0.41 7.64 19.51
N ILE A 356 0.52 8.78 18.86
CA ILE A 356 1.39 8.98 17.72
C ILE A 356 2.37 10.09 18.07
N SER A 357 3.66 9.78 18.15
CA SER A 357 4.72 10.75 18.30
C SER A 357 5.05 11.36 16.95
N LEU A 358 5.14 12.69 16.93
CA LEU A 358 5.42 13.50 15.75
C LEU A 358 6.03 14.84 16.19
N PRO A 359 6.67 15.61 15.28
CA PRO A 359 7.14 16.96 15.61
C PRO A 359 5.97 17.86 16.04
N VAL A 360 6.23 18.73 17.02
CA VAL A 360 5.26 19.74 17.48
C VAL A 360 4.87 20.63 16.30
N GLY A 361 3.59 20.99 16.20
CA GLY A 361 3.07 21.83 15.11
C GLY A 361 2.82 21.08 13.79
N SER A 362 2.93 19.75 13.78
CA SER A 362 2.58 18.93 12.60
C SER A 362 1.09 19.04 12.29
N THR A 363 0.75 19.09 11.00
CA THR A 363 -0.63 19.21 10.52
C THR A 363 -1.45 17.96 10.83
N VAL A 364 -2.58 18.14 11.51
CA VAL A 364 -3.55 17.10 11.81
C VAL A 364 -4.77 17.24 10.90
N LYS A 365 -5.21 16.14 10.28
CA LYS A 365 -6.27 16.10 9.26
C LYS A 365 -7.42 15.18 9.67
N SER A 366 -8.62 15.48 9.15
CA SER A 366 -9.77 14.58 9.30
C SER A 366 -9.57 13.28 8.52
N ILE A 367 -9.95 12.16 9.14
CA ILE A 367 -9.85 10.83 8.53
C ILE A 367 -11.02 10.52 7.58
N ALA A 368 -12.16 11.22 7.74
CA ALA A 368 -13.38 11.02 6.96
C ALA A 368 -14.20 12.31 6.93
N ASP A 369 -15.23 12.32 6.08
CA ASP A 369 -16.24 13.37 6.05
C ASP A 369 -17.03 13.34 7.35
N GLY A 370 -17.37 14.51 7.90
CA GLY A 370 -18.09 14.59 9.15
C GLY A 370 -18.40 16.01 9.60
N LYS A 371 -18.97 16.12 10.80
CA LYS A 371 -19.32 17.38 11.45
C LYS A 371 -18.55 17.51 12.77
N VAL A 372 -17.92 18.64 13.00
CA VAL A 372 -17.22 18.93 14.25
C VAL A 372 -18.24 19.07 15.36
N LEU A 373 -18.19 18.20 16.37
CA LEU A 373 -19.05 18.28 17.56
C LEU A 373 -18.46 19.15 18.66
N TYR A 374 -17.15 19.09 18.82
CA TYR A 374 -16.45 19.79 19.87
C TYR A 374 -15.07 20.22 19.36
N ALA A 375 -14.71 21.44 19.71
CA ALA A 375 -13.41 22.04 19.49
C ALA A 375 -13.11 22.94 20.69
N GLY A 376 -12.26 22.50 21.61
CA GLY A 376 -11.99 23.25 22.82
C GLY A 376 -11.00 22.54 23.75
N GLU A 377 -10.79 23.12 24.91
CA GLU A 377 -9.84 22.66 25.91
C GLU A 377 -10.46 21.69 26.89
N VAL A 378 -9.75 20.62 27.20
CA VAL A 378 -10.06 19.65 28.27
C VAL A 378 -8.78 19.38 29.04
N ASP A 379 -8.77 19.69 30.33
CA ASP A 379 -7.63 19.48 31.24
C ASP A 379 -6.30 20.11 30.76
N GLY A 380 -6.38 21.32 30.17
CA GLY A 380 -5.21 22.06 29.66
C GLY A 380 -4.76 21.67 28.26
N GLU A 381 -5.48 20.76 27.58
CA GLU A 381 -5.16 20.27 26.25
C GLU A 381 -6.30 20.51 25.27
N GLN A 382 -5.98 20.84 24.03
CA GLN A 382 -6.99 21.02 22.99
C GLN A 382 -7.49 19.65 22.51
N LEU A 383 -8.80 19.43 22.69
CA LEU A 383 -9.54 18.26 22.21
C LEU A 383 -10.45 18.66 21.04
N LEU A 384 -10.40 17.92 19.96
CA LEU A 384 -11.32 18.01 18.85
C LEU A 384 -12.07 16.69 18.67
N VAL A 385 -13.39 16.77 18.45
CA VAL A 385 -14.25 15.61 18.17
C VAL A 385 -15.02 15.84 16.90
N VAL A 386 -14.90 14.90 15.95
CA VAL A 386 -15.63 14.92 14.68
C VAL A 386 -16.59 13.73 14.65
N GLN A 387 -17.82 13.98 14.28
CA GLN A 387 -18.88 12.97 14.10
C GLN A 387 -18.93 12.51 12.63
N HIS A 388 -18.97 11.20 12.44
CA HIS A 388 -19.10 10.51 11.16
C HIS A 388 -20.33 9.59 11.17
N GLY A 389 -21.52 10.19 11.25
CA GLY A 389 -22.76 9.48 11.50
C GLY A 389 -22.79 8.93 12.94
N LYS A 390 -22.83 7.61 13.14
CA LYS A 390 -22.79 6.97 14.46
C LYS A 390 -21.39 6.73 15.03
N TYR A 391 -20.35 7.12 14.31
CA TYR A 391 -18.95 7.03 14.76
C TYR A 391 -18.38 8.41 15.07
N PHE A 392 -17.39 8.43 15.94
CA PHE A 392 -16.71 9.65 16.35
C PHE A 392 -15.22 9.46 16.30
N SER A 393 -14.50 10.42 15.74
CA SER A 393 -13.05 10.51 15.86
C SER A 393 -12.66 11.61 16.83
N GLY A 394 -11.76 11.28 17.76
CA GLY A 394 -11.21 12.19 18.76
C GLY A 394 -9.73 12.48 18.47
N TYR A 395 -9.36 13.73 18.56
CA TYR A 395 -7.99 14.23 18.36
C TYR A 395 -7.60 15.04 19.60
N ASN A 396 -6.70 14.51 20.41
CA ASN A 396 -6.23 15.19 21.63
C ASN A 396 -4.74 15.52 21.54
N HIS A 397 -4.25 16.38 22.44
CA HIS A 397 -2.92 16.97 22.44
C HIS A 397 -2.67 17.86 21.20
N LEU A 398 -3.68 18.67 20.82
CA LEU A 398 -3.50 19.67 19.78
C LEU A 398 -2.93 20.97 20.37
N SER A 399 -2.05 21.65 19.65
CA SER A 399 -1.57 23.00 20.02
C SER A 399 -2.48 24.11 19.50
N SER A 400 -3.18 23.84 18.40
CA SER A 400 -4.15 24.75 17.83
C SER A 400 -5.22 23.97 17.07
N VAL A 401 -6.44 24.52 17.07
CA VAL A 401 -7.59 24.01 16.32
C VAL A 401 -8.01 25.05 15.31
N ASN A 402 -8.18 24.64 14.05
CA ASN A 402 -8.50 25.53 12.91
C ASN A 402 -9.98 25.45 12.49
N VAL A 403 -10.78 24.69 13.22
CA VAL A 403 -12.20 24.44 12.92
C VAL A 403 -13.05 24.70 14.16
N SER A 404 -14.33 25.02 13.97
CA SER A 404 -15.27 25.34 15.06
C SER A 404 -16.35 24.26 15.18
N ALA A 405 -16.95 24.14 16.36
CA ALA A 405 -18.10 23.24 16.58
C ALA A 405 -19.24 23.60 15.61
N GLY A 406 -19.86 22.58 15.03
CA GLY A 406 -20.90 22.73 14.02
C GLY A 406 -20.38 22.75 12.57
N GLN A 407 -19.09 22.96 12.35
CA GLN A 407 -18.49 23.00 11.01
C GLN A 407 -18.45 21.62 10.36
N GLU A 408 -18.75 21.54 9.07
CA GLU A 408 -18.57 20.33 8.27
C GLU A 408 -17.13 20.27 7.75
N VAL A 409 -16.56 19.06 7.79
CA VAL A 409 -15.19 18.77 7.34
C VAL A 409 -15.21 17.57 6.41
N LYS A 410 -14.31 17.56 5.43
CA LYS A 410 -14.10 16.44 4.50
C LYS A 410 -12.87 15.64 4.89
N ALA A 411 -12.79 14.40 4.43
CA ALA A 411 -11.57 13.59 4.54
C ALA A 411 -10.35 14.38 4.04
N GLY A 412 -9.30 14.46 4.85
CA GLY A 412 -8.09 15.22 4.53
C GLY A 412 -8.13 16.71 4.88
N SER A 413 -9.27 17.29 5.31
CA SER A 413 -9.36 18.67 5.80
C SER A 413 -8.44 18.89 6.98
N VAL A 414 -7.75 20.03 7.02
CA VAL A 414 -6.86 20.40 8.14
C VAL A 414 -7.72 20.76 9.34
N LEU A 415 -7.54 20.05 10.44
CA LEU A 415 -8.26 20.25 11.70
C LEU A 415 -7.50 21.14 12.68
N GLY A 416 -6.16 21.07 12.66
CA GLY A 416 -5.31 21.79 13.58
C GLY A 416 -3.86 21.37 13.48
N LYS A 417 -3.11 21.65 14.53
CA LYS A 417 -1.68 21.29 14.65
C LYS A 417 -1.47 20.47 15.93
N SER A 418 -0.54 19.51 15.87
CA SER A 418 -0.14 18.71 17.02
C SER A 418 0.51 19.58 18.11
N GLY A 419 0.23 19.26 19.34
CA GLY A 419 0.81 19.88 20.52
C GLY A 419 1.89 19.02 21.16
N THR A 420 2.07 19.25 22.46
CA THR A 420 3.02 18.54 23.31
C THR A 420 2.29 17.71 24.34
N SER A 421 2.86 16.57 24.71
CA SER A 421 2.46 15.83 25.92
C SER A 421 3.03 16.53 27.17
N ILE A 422 2.66 16.03 28.37
CA ILE A 422 3.22 16.46 29.66
C ILE A 422 4.75 16.42 29.67
N ASP A 423 5.34 15.49 28.93
CA ASP A 423 6.80 15.34 28.84
C ASP A 423 7.46 16.35 27.90
N GLY A 424 6.69 17.27 27.29
CA GLY A 424 7.14 18.26 26.32
C GLY A 424 7.42 17.70 24.92
N GLU A 425 7.06 16.44 24.67
CA GLU A 425 7.24 15.80 23.37
C GLU A 425 6.01 15.99 22.48
N GLY A 426 6.24 16.13 21.17
CA GLY A 426 5.14 16.22 20.20
C GLY A 426 4.33 14.90 20.18
N LEU A 427 3.03 15.01 20.43
CA LEU A 427 2.12 13.87 20.56
C LEU A 427 0.76 14.19 19.95
N LEU A 428 0.11 13.17 19.38
CA LEU A 428 -1.29 13.15 19.03
C LEU A 428 -1.90 11.86 19.63
N LEU A 429 -2.92 12.00 20.47
CA LEU A 429 -3.77 10.88 20.86
C LEU A 429 -4.97 10.86 19.92
N PHE A 430 -5.06 9.81 19.11
CA PHE A 430 -6.13 9.60 18.16
C PHE A 430 -7.03 8.45 18.57
N MET A 431 -8.34 8.69 18.60
CA MET A 431 -9.35 7.75 19.08
C MET A 431 -10.49 7.61 18.09
N ILE A 432 -11.11 6.43 18.03
CA ILE A 432 -12.38 6.19 17.34
C ILE A 432 -13.35 5.58 18.33
N MET A 433 -14.57 6.11 18.40
CA MET A 433 -15.64 5.62 19.27
C MET A 433 -16.93 5.41 18.48
N ASN A 434 -17.78 4.52 18.97
CA ASN A 434 -19.13 4.33 18.44
C ASN A 434 -20.18 5.08 19.29
N ASP A 435 -21.43 5.02 18.84
CA ASP A 435 -22.59 5.62 19.52
C ASP A 435 -22.94 5.00 20.89
N LYS A 436 -22.31 3.87 21.24
CA LYS A 436 -22.41 3.25 22.57
C LYS A 436 -21.27 3.66 23.49
N ASN A 437 -20.48 4.67 23.12
CA ASN A 437 -19.29 5.11 23.84
C ASN A 437 -18.22 4.02 24.02
N ILE A 438 -18.16 3.06 23.10
CA ILE A 438 -17.15 1.99 23.14
C ILE A 438 -16.00 2.39 22.23
N PRO A 439 -14.77 2.53 22.79
CA PRO A 439 -13.59 2.77 22.00
C PRO A 439 -13.34 1.63 21.00
N GLN A 440 -12.95 1.99 19.79
CA GLN A 440 -12.63 1.08 18.70
C GLN A 440 -11.13 1.16 18.40
N ASN A 441 -10.49 0.04 18.07
CA ASN A 441 -9.09 0.07 17.67
C ASN A 441 -8.92 0.85 16.36
N PRO A 442 -8.23 2.03 16.36
CA PRO A 442 -8.08 2.84 15.17
C PRO A 442 -7.29 2.16 14.05
N GLU A 443 -6.37 1.25 14.38
CA GLU A 443 -5.53 0.55 13.38
C GLU A 443 -6.37 -0.34 12.45
N PHE A 444 -7.55 -0.79 12.89
CA PHE A 444 -8.47 -1.56 12.03
C PHE A 444 -9.29 -0.69 11.06
N TRP A 445 -9.31 0.61 11.28
CA TRP A 445 -10.03 1.58 10.45
C TRP A 445 -9.14 2.29 9.45
N LEU A 446 -7.89 2.54 9.85
CA LEU A 446 -6.89 3.22 9.04
C LEU A 446 -6.26 2.27 8.03
N LYS A 447 -5.83 2.81 6.89
CA LYS A 447 -5.07 2.03 5.91
C LYS A 447 -3.77 1.52 6.54
N PRO A 448 -3.30 0.31 6.19
CA PRO A 448 -2.03 -0.20 6.71
C PRO A 448 -0.90 0.80 6.47
N GLN A 449 -0.07 1.03 7.49
CA GLN A 449 1.22 1.71 7.30
C GLN A 449 2.12 0.76 6.52
N LYS A 450 2.61 1.23 5.37
CA LYS A 450 3.57 0.47 4.57
C LYS A 450 4.91 0.40 5.28
#